data_df538c977a1ded952e7be817403f5e0a
#
_entry.id   df538c977a1ded952e7be817403f5e0a
#
_cell.length_a   1.000
_cell.length_b   1.000
_cell.length_c   1.000
_cell.angle_alpha   90.00
_cell.angle_beta   90.00
_cell.angle_gamma   90.00
#
_symmetry.space_group_name_H-M   'P 1'
#
loop_
_entity.id
_entity.type
_entity.pdbx_description
1 polymer ?
#
loop_
_entity_poly.entity_id
_entity_poly.type
_entity_poly.pdbx_seq_one_letter_code
_entity_poly.pdbx_strand_id
1 'polypeptide(L)'
;MSRELGIALQGFDTNVVKKTLETNYFGTLEATQELLPLIRRGGRLVNVSSAAGRLNKYSEEIRNAFLQAAKTDVPAVTALMAKFQDAVTEGSEQRAGFPRAAYAVSKAGETAFTKVIAMEAEKEGRGLLINACCPGYVKTDMARGGGVKTPDEGAQTPVMLALQDIGGKTGRFWQSEAEADW
;
A
#
# COMPACT_ATOMS: atom_id res chain seq x y z
N MET A 1 -7.91 19.80 15.09
CA MET A 1 -6.84 18.99 15.71
C MET A 1 -7.23 17.53 15.51
N SER A 2 -6.69 16.94 14.46
CA SER A 2 -7.03 15.60 13.94
C SER A 2 -6.40 14.55 14.86
N ARG A 3 -7.20 13.77 15.55
CA ARG A 3 -6.77 12.51 16.14
C ARG A 3 -6.55 11.53 14.98
N GLU A 4 -5.36 11.58 14.40
CA GLU A 4 -4.95 10.64 13.37
C GLU A 4 -4.79 9.26 14.02
N LEU A 5 -5.66 8.36 13.56
CA LEU A 5 -5.52 6.90 13.54
C LEU A 5 -4.65 6.28 14.66
N GLY A 6 -5.26 5.53 15.56
CA GLY A 6 -4.67 4.85 16.74
C GLY A 6 -3.43 3.96 16.52
N ILE A 7 -2.81 4.02 15.35
CA ILE A 7 -1.52 3.40 15.01
C ILE A 7 -0.33 4.28 15.49
N ALA A 8 -0.59 5.54 15.88
CA ALA A 8 0.44 6.49 16.34
C ALA A 8 1.00 6.23 17.74
N LEU A 9 0.65 5.15 18.42
CA LEU A 9 1.09 4.86 19.79
C LEU A 9 2.23 3.81 19.90
N GLN A 10 2.71 3.26 18.79
CA GLN A 10 4.03 2.62 18.78
C GLN A 10 5.06 3.72 18.53
N GLY A 11 6.07 3.81 19.40
CA GLY A 11 7.15 4.79 19.24
C GLY A 11 7.68 4.74 17.80
N PHE A 12 8.08 5.89 17.28
CA PHE A 12 8.71 5.96 15.97
C PHE A 12 10.23 5.87 16.18
N ASP A 13 10.78 4.70 15.97
CA ASP A 13 12.21 4.42 16.02
C ASP A 13 12.61 3.47 14.87
N THR A 14 13.89 3.24 14.72
CA THR A 14 14.47 2.38 13.67
C THR A 14 13.92 0.94 13.72
N ASN A 15 13.69 0.37 14.90
CA ASN A 15 13.17 -0.98 15.05
C ASN A 15 11.71 -1.08 14.64
N VAL A 16 10.90 -0.10 15.03
CA VAL A 16 9.49 -0.01 14.62
C VAL A 16 9.39 0.13 13.11
N VAL A 17 10.20 1.01 12.50
CA VAL A 17 10.24 1.19 11.05
C VAL A 17 10.64 -0.11 10.36
N LYS A 18 11.71 -0.76 10.79
CA LYS A 18 12.18 -2.02 10.23
C LYS A 18 11.08 -3.09 10.25
N LYS A 19 10.51 -3.38 11.43
CA LYS A 19 9.43 -4.37 11.58
C LYS A 19 8.20 -4.05 10.74
N THR A 20 7.83 -2.77 10.66
CA THR A 20 6.68 -2.33 9.86
C THR A 20 6.92 -2.59 8.38
N LEU A 21 8.10 -2.26 7.86
CA LEU A 21 8.45 -2.52 6.46
C LEU A 21 8.60 -4.02 6.19
N GLU A 22 9.24 -4.77 7.08
CA GLU A 22 9.36 -6.23 6.97
C GLU A 22 7.99 -6.90 6.82
N THR A 23 7.01 -6.50 7.63
CA THR A 23 5.67 -7.10 7.61
C THR A 23 4.85 -6.58 6.44
N ASN A 24 4.68 -5.24 6.33
CA ASN A 24 3.68 -4.66 5.42
C ASN A 24 4.18 -4.51 3.99
N TYR A 25 5.48 -4.31 3.79
CA TYR A 25 6.05 -4.16 2.45
C TYR A 25 6.69 -5.45 1.97
N PHE A 26 7.75 -5.90 2.60
CA PHE A 26 8.52 -7.06 2.14
C PHE A 26 7.70 -8.35 2.22
N GLY A 27 7.01 -8.61 3.33
CA GLY A 27 6.19 -9.82 3.47
C GLY A 27 5.02 -9.87 2.49
N THR A 28 4.34 -8.73 2.24
CA THR A 28 3.27 -8.68 1.24
C THR A 28 3.81 -8.81 -0.18
N LEU A 29 4.97 -8.21 -0.48
CA LEU A 29 5.63 -8.35 -1.78
C LEU A 29 6.03 -9.80 -2.05
N GLU A 30 6.70 -10.45 -1.09
CA GLU A 30 7.10 -11.86 -1.19
C GLU A 30 5.88 -12.77 -1.40
N ALA A 31 4.85 -12.65 -0.56
CA ALA A 31 3.62 -13.41 -0.72
C ALA A 31 2.96 -13.16 -2.09
N THR A 32 2.96 -11.91 -2.58
CA THR A 32 2.42 -11.56 -3.89
C THR A 32 3.22 -12.25 -5.01
N GLN A 33 4.54 -12.22 -4.96
CA GLN A 33 5.40 -12.82 -5.98
C GLN A 33 5.29 -14.36 -6.02
N GLU A 34 5.22 -15.00 -4.85
CA GLU A 34 5.07 -16.45 -4.74
C GLU A 34 3.68 -16.96 -5.18
N LEU A 35 2.63 -16.20 -4.89
CA LEU A 35 1.26 -16.61 -5.21
C LEU A 35 0.83 -16.20 -6.63
N LEU A 36 1.40 -15.15 -7.21
CA LEU A 36 1.03 -14.63 -8.53
C LEU A 36 1.10 -15.67 -9.66
N PRO A 37 2.15 -16.53 -9.75
CA PRO A 37 2.22 -17.57 -10.77
C PRO A 37 1.09 -18.60 -10.67
N LEU A 38 0.54 -18.81 -9.47
CA LEU A 38 -0.51 -19.79 -9.20
C LEU A 38 -1.91 -19.29 -9.57
N ILE A 39 -2.06 -17.99 -9.80
CA ILE A 39 -3.34 -17.40 -10.18
C ILE A 39 -3.66 -17.79 -11.63
N ARG A 40 -4.83 -18.40 -11.83
CA ARG A 40 -5.32 -18.76 -13.18
C ARG A 40 -5.51 -17.51 -14.05
N ARG A 41 -5.51 -17.70 -15.38
CA ARG A 41 -5.85 -16.61 -16.33
C ARG A 41 -7.21 -15.99 -15.99
N GLY A 42 -7.29 -14.67 -16.09
CA GLY A 42 -8.47 -13.89 -15.69
C GLY A 42 -8.71 -13.81 -14.17
N GLY A 43 -7.77 -14.34 -13.37
CA GLY A 43 -7.86 -14.29 -11.92
C GLY A 43 -7.58 -12.91 -11.35
N ARG A 44 -7.68 -12.78 -10.03
CA ARG A 44 -7.58 -11.49 -9.33
C ARG A 44 -6.64 -11.55 -8.15
N LEU A 45 -5.96 -10.43 -7.91
CA LEU A 45 -5.16 -10.18 -6.71
C LEU A 45 -5.54 -8.83 -6.13
N VAL A 46 -5.83 -8.79 -4.85
CA VAL A 46 -6.21 -7.57 -4.14
C VAL A 46 -5.30 -7.37 -2.93
N ASN A 47 -4.43 -6.38 -2.99
CA ASN A 47 -3.61 -5.99 -1.85
C ASN A 47 -4.37 -4.98 -0.98
N VAL A 48 -4.57 -5.32 0.30
CA VAL A 48 -5.26 -4.45 1.25
C VAL A 48 -4.27 -3.43 1.80
N SER A 49 -4.11 -2.34 1.08
CA SER A 49 -3.31 -1.20 1.44
C SER A 49 -4.06 -0.23 2.38
N SER A 50 -3.79 1.06 2.30
CA SER A 50 -4.43 2.08 3.14
C SER A 50 -4.39 3.47 2.50
N ALA A 51 -5.42 4.27 2.76
CA ALA A 51 -5.40 5.71 2.45
C ALA A 51 -4.31 6.48 3.23
N ALA A 52 -3.77 5.90 4.31
CA ALA A 52 -2.59 6.45 4.98
C ALA A 52 -1.36 6.51 4.07
N GLY A 53 -1.28 5.59 3.07
CA GLY A 53 -0.21 5.54 2.07
C GLY A 53 -0.36 6.53 0.91
N ARG A 54 -1.35 7.44 0.93
CA ARG A 54 -1.48 8.48 -0.09
C ARG A 54 -0.29 9.43 -0.08
N LEU A 55 0.13 9.86 -1.27
CA LEU A 55 1.37 10.64 -1.45
C LEU A 55 1.25 12.13 -1.12
N ASN A 56 0.10 12.60 -0.66
CA ASN A 56 -0.13 14.01 -0.33
C ASN A 56 0.63 14.53 0.91
N LYS A 57 1.23 13.63 1.71
CA LYS A 57 2.04 13.97 2.90
C LYS A 57 3.55 13.96 2.65
N TYR A 58 3.97 13.68 1.41
CA TYR A 58 5.37 13.59 1.01
C TYR A 58 5.83 14.90 0.37
N SER A 59 7.14 15.16 0.39
CA SER A 59 7.69 16.24 -0.45
C SER A 59 7.37 15.96 -1.92
N GLU A 60 7.39 17.01 -2.74
CA GLU A 60 7.16 16.86 -4.18
C GLU A 60 8.17 15.90 -4.82
N GLU A 61 9.45 15.98 -4.41
CA GLU A 61 10.51 15.09 -4.88
C GLU A 61 10.18 13.63 -4.60
N ILE A 62 9.87 13.28 -3.34
CA ILE A 62 9.58 11.90 -2.94
C ILE A 62 8.27 11.41 -3.55
N ARG A 63 7.25 12.26 -3.63
CA ARG A 63 6.00 11.94 -4.32
C ARG A 63 6.26 11.57 -5.77
N ASN A 64 7.02 12.40 -6.50
CA ASN A 64 7.38 12.13 -7.90
C ASN A 64 8.22 10.86 -8.04
N ALA A 65 9.13 10.59 -7.09
CA ALA A 65 9.92 9.36 -7.06
C ALA A 65 9.02 8.12 -6.91
N PHE A 66 8.02 8.14 -6.02
CA PHE A 66 7.03 7.04 -5.90
C PHE A 66 6.22 6.85 -7.18
N LEU A 67 5.72 7.95 -7.77
CA LEU A 67 4.94 7.90 -9.02
C LEU A 67 5.76 7.35 -10.18
N GLN A 68 7.05 7.67 -10.24
CA GLN A 68 7.96 7.12 -11.24
C GLN A 68 8.28 5.65 -10.96
N ALA A 69 8.63 5.29 -9.72
CA ALA A 69 8.94 3.92 -9.34
C ALA A 69 7.76 2.97 -9.63
N ALA A 70 6.52 3.40 -9.36
CA ALA A 70 5.30 2.65 -9.65
C ALA A 70 5.04 2.40 -11.16
N LYS A 71 5.82 3.03 -12.05
CA LYS A 71 5.78 2.84 -13.51
C LYS A 71 7.05 2.18 -14.04
N THR A 72 8.01 1.89 -13.16
CA THR A 72 9.32 1.35 -13.55
C THR A 72 9.40 -0.13 -13.18
N ASP A 73 9.73 -0.45 -11.94
CA ASP A 73 9.90 -1.82 -11.47
C ASP A 73 9.85 -1.91 -9.93
N VAL A 74 9.79 -3.12 -9.40
CA VAL A 74 9.78 -3.39 -7.96
C VAL A 74 11.08 -2.93 -7.28
N PRO A 75 12.29 -3.14 -7.84
CA PRO A 75 13.54 -2.62 -7.27
C PRO A 75 13.52 -1.11 -7.03
N ALA A 76 12.96 -0.32 -7.94
CA ALA A 76 12.84 1.13 -7.77
C ALA A 76 11.95 1.50 -6.57
N VAL A 77 10.85 0.78 -6.35
CA VAL A 77 10.00 0.96 -5.16
C VAL A 77 10.75 0.54 -3.89
N THR A 78 11.47 -0.59 -3.93
CA THR A 78 12.27 -1.09 -2.80
C THR A 78 13.37 -0.11 -2.40
N ALA A 79 14.00 0.54 -3.37
CA ALA A 79 15.00 1.58 -3.09
C ALA A 79 14.43 2.77 -2.29
N LEU A 80 13.15 3.12 -2.48
CA LEU A 80 12.49 4.15 -1.68
C LEU A 80 12.25 3.69 -0.23
N MET A 81 11.99 2.40 -0.01
CA MET A 81 11.88 1.84 1.34
C MET A 81 13.23 1.87 2.05
N ALA A 82 14.32 1.52 1.36
CA ALA A 82 15.68 1.62 1.88
C ALA A 82 16.05 3.09 2.20
N LYS A 83 15.81 4.02 1.27
CA LYS A 83 16.02 5.47 1.50
C LYS A 83 15.28 5.97 2.74
N PHE A 84 14.06 5.51 2.97
CA PHE A 84 13.30 5.86 4.17
C PHE A 84 13.94 5.30 5.45
N GLN A 85 14.37 4.01 5.45
CA GLN A 85 15.05 3.40 6.61
C GLN A 85 16.35 4.11 6.97
N ASP A 86 17.16 4.45 5.96
CA ASP A 86 18.41 5.20 6.14
C ASP A 86 18.13 6.58 6.74
N ALA A 87 17.17 7.30 6.19
CA ALA A 87 16.77 8.61 6.68
C ALA A 87 16.26 8.58 8.14
N VAL A 88 15.53 7.52 8.53
CA VAL A 88 15.12 7.33 9.93
C VAL A 88 16.31 7.04 10.83
N THR A 89 17.26 6.25 10.37
CA THR A 89 18.48 5.93 11.14
C THR A 89 19.30 7.20 11.38
N GLU A 90 19.32 8.12 10.45
CA GLU A 90 19.97 9.43 10.54
C GLU A 90 19.13 10.51 11.27
N GLY A 91 17.88 10.22 11.60
CA GLY A 91 16.94 11.22 12.15
C GLY A 91 16.60 12.35 11.16
N SER A 92 16.63 12.04 9.87
CA SER A 92 16.49 13.00 8.76
C SER A 92 15.27 12.78 7.89
N GLU A 93 14.34 11.88 8.26
CA GLU A 93 13.23 11.43 7.41
C GLU A 93 12.34 12.58 6.90
N GLN A 94 12.05 13.56 7.75
CA GLN A 94 11.22 14.72 7.34
C GLN A 94 11.99 15.64 6.37
N ARG A 95 13.29 15.85 6.62
CA ARG A 95 14.17 16.62 5.72
C ARG A 95 14.37 15.90 4.39
N ALA A 96 14.39 14.56 4.40
CA ALA A 96 14.43 13.73 3.22
C ALA A 96 13.08 13.65 2.47
N GLY A 97 12.02 14.31 2.98
CA GLY A 97 10.73 14.43 2.33
C GLY A 97 9.72 13.33 2.66
N PHE A 98 10.02 12.46 3.62
CA PHE A 98 9.10 11.42 4.07
C PHE A 98 8.29 11.89 5.31
N PRO A 99 7.03 11.42 5.47
CA PRO A 99 6.31 11.61 6.71
C PRO A 99 6.92 10.75 7.84
N ARG A 100 6.88 11.24 9.07
CA ARG A 100 7.29 10.47 10.26
C ARG A 100 6.25 9.41 10.63
N ALA A 101 6.02 8.47 9.73
CA ALA A 101 4.94 7.50 9.83
C ALA A 101 5.29 6.20 9.09
N ALA A 102 5.93 5.23 9.76
CA ALA A 102 6.36 3.96 9.16
C ALA A 102 5.22 3.23 8.43
N TYR A 103 4.03 3.16 9.06
CA TYR A 103 2.85 2.54 8.46
C TYR A 103 2.44 3.22 7.15
N ALA A 104 2.42 4.56 7.12
CA ALA A 104 2.06 5.30 5.90
C ALA A 104 3.05 5.00 4.76
N VAL A 105 4.37 5.01 5.06
CA VAL A 105 5.40 4.72 4.05
C VAL A 105 5.32 3.27 3.57
N SER A 106 5.09 2.30 4.47
CA SER A 106 4.92 0.90 4.06
C SER A 106 3.72 0.71 3.13
N LYS A 107 2.59 1.40 3.40
CA LYS A 107 1.37 1.33 2.57
C LYS A 107 1.50 2.10 1.25
N ALA A 108 2.31 3.16 1.20
CA ALA A 108 2.70 3.78 -0.05
C ALA A 108 3.51 2.83 -0.94
N GLY A 109 4.50 2.15 -0.35
CA GLY A 109 5.28 1.12 -1.04
C GLY A 109 4.43 -0.04 -1.53
N GLU A 110 3.51 -0.54 -0.70
CA GLU A 110 2.59 -1.62 -1.06
C GLU A 110 1.70 -1.24 -2.25
N THR A 111 1.15 -0.03 -2.27
CA THR A 111 0.38 0.45 -3.42
C THR A 111 1.26 0.61 -4.66
N ALA A 112 2.50 1.11 -4.51
CA ALA A 112 3.44 1.27 -5.62
C ALA A 112 3.79 -0.06 -6.27
N PHE A 113 4.24 -1.07 -5.49
CA PHE A 113 4.59 -2.36 -6.08
C PHE A 113 3.37 -3.08 -6.68
N THR A 114 2.18 -2.90 -6.10
CA THR A 114 0.95 -3.45 -6.69
C THR A 114 0.70 -2.92 -8.10
N LYS A 115 0.95 -1.62 -8.32
CA LYS A 115 0.86 -1.00 -9.66
C LYS A 115 1.92 -1.55 -10.62
N VAL A 116 3.15 -1.76 -10.15
CA VAL A 116 4.23 -2.37 -10.96
C VAL A 116 3.84 -3.79 -11.39
N ILE A 117 3.44 -4.63 -10.43
CA ILE A 117 3.07 -6.03 -10.71
C ILE A 117 1.86 -6.09 -11.65
N ALA A 118 0.89 -5.18 -11.51
CA ALA A 118 -0.22 -5.09 -12.44
C ALA A 118 0.25 -4.78 -13.87
N MET A 119 1.14 -3.81 -14.02
CA MET A 119 1.73 -3.44 -15.32
C MET A 119 2.52 -4.59 -15.95
N GLU A 120 3.29 -5.34 -15.15
CA GLU A 120 4.04 -6.51 -15.60
C GLU A 120 3.11 -7.64 -16.04
N ALA A 121 2.08 -7.93 -15.24
CA ALA A 121 1.07 -8.96 -15.56
C ALA A 121 0.24 -8.63 -16.81
N GLU A 122 0.00 -7.35 -17.11
CA GLU A 122 -0.63 -6.93 -18.36
C GLU A 122 0.24 -7.32 -19.59
N LYS A 123 1.56 -7.14 -19.50
CA LYS A 123 2.50 -7.52 -20.58
C LYS A 123 2.51 -9.04 -20.83
N GLU A 124 2.28 -9.85 -19.78
CA GLU A 124 2.17 -11.30 -19.91
C GLU A 124 0.87 -11.76 -20.60
N GLY A 125 -0.12 -10.89 -20.74
CA GLY A 125 -1.38 -11.19 -21.42
C GLY A 125 -2.24 -12.24 -20.73
N ARG A 126 -2.08 -12.43 -19.40
CA ARG A 126 -2.87 -13.38 -18.61
C ARG A 126 -4.26 -12.87 -18.24
N GLY A 127 -4.53 -11.58 -18.45
CA GLY A 127 -5.79 -10.94 -18.11
C GLY A 127 -6.04 -10.84 -16.61
N LEU A 128 -4.98 -10.77 -15.79
CA LEU A 128 -5.09 -10.64 -14.35
C LEU A 128 -5.55 -9.22 -13.96
N LEU A 129 -6.44 -9.13 -12.98
CA LEU A 129 -6.86 -7.85 -12.39
C LEU A 129 -6.21 -7.71 -11.01
N ILE A 130 -5.19 -6.88 -10.94
CA ILE A 130 -4.35 -6.68 -9.75
C ILE A 130 -4.54 -5.25 -9.25
N ASN A 131 -5.10 -5.08 -8.06
CA ASN A 131 -5.44 -3.77 -7.51
C ASN A 131 -5.05 -3.65 -6.03
N ALA A 132 -4.83 -2.42 -5.58
CA ALA A 132 -4.70 -2.08 -4.17
C ALA A 132 -5.97 -1.40 -3.67
N CYS A 133 -6.32 -1.59 -2.39
CA CYS A 133 -7.47 -0.90 -1.81
C CYS A 133 -7.25 -0.46 -0.37
N CYS A 134 -8.07 0.50 0.07
CA CYS A 134 -8.22 0.87 1.47
C CYS A 134 -9.59 0.42 1.96
N PRO A 135 -9.69 -0.41 3.02
CA PRO A 135 -10.96 -0.83 3.60
C PRO A 135 -11.66 0.29 4.37
N GLY A 136 -10.96 1.40 4.64
CA GLY A 136 -11.39 2.45 5.56
C GLY A 136 -10.92 2.20 6.99
N TYR A 137 -11.43 3.00 7.95
CA TYR A 137 -11.11 2.86 9.36
C TYR A 137 -12.14 1.93 10.03
N VAL A 138 -11.76 0.66 10.18
CA VAL A 138 -12.62 -0.45 10.58
C VAL A 138 -12.46 -0.78 12.06
N LYS A 139 -13.55 -1.10 12.74
CA LYS A 139 -13.57 -1.56 14.15
C LYS A 139 -12.99 -2.96 14.25
N THR A 140 -11.68 -3.04 14.48
CA THR A 140 -10.93 -4.27 14.66
C THR A 140 -9.96 -4.10 15.82
N ASP A 141 -9.30 -5.18 16.24
CA ASP A 141 -8.27 -5.15 17.28
C ASP A 141 -7.10 -4.20 16.89
N MET A 142 -6.75 -4.14 15.61
CA MET A 142 -5.76 -3.20 15.09
C MET A 142 -6.15 -1.74 15.35
N ALA A 143 -7.42 -1.41 15.24
CA ALA A 143 -7.97 -0.08 15.51
C ALA A 143 -8.24 0.17 17.00
N ARG A 144 -8.00 -0.82 17.88
CA ARG A 144 -8.29 -0.76 19.32
C ARG A 144 -9.71 -0.27 19.61
N GLY A 145 -10.67 -0.69 18.80
CA GLY A 145 -12.08 -0.31 18.90
C GLY A 145 -12.41 1.08 18.36
N GLY A 146 -11.43 1.84 17.86
CA GLY A 146 -11.62 3.23 17.41
C GLY A 146 -12.14 3.40 15.97
N GLY A 147 -12.38 2.33 15.22
CA GLY A 147 -12.88 2.39 13.85
C GLY A 147 -14.32 2.94 13.76
N VAL A 148 -14.69 3.45 12.59
CA VAL A 148 -16.04 3.96 12.30
C VAL A 148 -16.88 3.00 11.45
N LYS A 149 -16.22 2.14 10.65
CA LYS A 149 -16.85 1.08 9.86
C LYS A 149 -16.91 -0.22 10.64
N THR A 150 -17.94 -1.01 10.41
CA THR A 150 -17.98 -2.43 10.84
C THR A 150 -17.00 -3.26 9.98
N PRO A 151 -16.61 -4.47 10.40
CA PRO A 151 -15.83 -5.39 9.57
C PRO A 151 -16.48 -5.66 8.21
N ASP A 152 -17.81 -5.84 8.15
CA ASP A 152 -18.55 -6.08 6.91
C ASP A 152 -18.49 -4.88 5.96
N GLU A 153 -18.66 -3.66 6.49
CA GLU A 153 -18.48 -2.43 5.68
C GLU A 153 -17.03 -2.25 5.20
N GLY A 154 -16.05 -2.64 6.01
CA GLY A 154 -14.64 -2.61 5.63
C GLY A 154 -14.29 -3.62 4.55
N ALA A 155 -14.98 -4.76 4.54
CA ALA A 155 -14.77 -5.83 3.56
C ALA A 155 -15.39 -5.52 2.17
N GLN A 156 -16.30 -4.56 2.05
CA GLN A 156 -17.01 -4.29 0.79
C GLN A 156 -16.07 -4.02 -0.38
N THR A 157 -15.12 -3.09 -0.24
CA THR A 157 -14.17 -2.76 -1.32
C THR A 157 -13.30 -3.95 -1.73
N PRO A 158 -12.57 -4.66 -0.83
CA PRO A 158 -11.77 -5.81 -1.26
C PRO A 158 -12.61 -6.96 -1.83
N VAL A 159 -13.81 -7.23 -1.31
CA VAL A 159 -14.72 -8.26 -1.86
C VAL A 159 -15.24 -7.89 -3.23
N MET A 160 -15.64 -6.63 -3.43
CA MET A 160 -16.02 -6.11 -4.77
C MET A 160 -14.88 -6.33 -5.77
N LEU A 161 -13.65 -5.96 -5.43
CA LEU A 161 -12.49 -6.12 -6.31
C LEU A 161 -12.19 -7.59 -6.62
N ALA A 162 -12.43 -8.47 -5.66
CA ALA A 162 -12.18 -9.90 -5.82
C ALA A 162 -13.26 -10.62 -6.67
N LEU A 163 -14.52 -10.19 -6.62
CA LEU A 163 -15.65 -10.98 -7.10
C LEU A 163 -16.53 -10.29 -8.15
N GLN A 164 -16.64 -8.95 -8.15
CA GLN A 164 -17.56 -8.25 -9.02
C GLN A 164 -16.91 -7.80 -10.35
N ASP A 165 -17.72 -7.46 -11.33
CA ASP A 165 -17.22 -6.81 -12.54
C ASP A 165 -16.75 -5.38 -12.22
N ILE A 166 -15.48 -5.14 -12.46
CA ILE A 166 -14.82 -3.84 -12.27
C ILE A 166 -14.38 -3.21 -13.60
N GLY A 167 -14.97 -3.65 -14.73
CA GLY A 167 -14.69 -3.13 -16.05
C GLY A 167 -13.26 -3.38 -16.53
N GLY A 168 -12.63 -4.50 -16.12
CA GLY A 168 -11.27 -4.85 -16.50
C GLY A 168 -10.18 -3.96 -15.90
N LYS A 169 -10.48 -3.14 -14.89
CA LYS A 169 -9.52 -2.20 -14.30
C LYS A 169 -8.46 -2.94 -13.48
N THR A 170 -7.18 -2.65 -13.76
CA THR A 170 -6.01 -3.19 -13.07
C THR A 170 -5.02 -2.05 -12.74
N GLY A 171 -4.12 -2.25 -11.79
CA GLY A 171 -3.12 -1.25 -11.38
C GLY A 171 -3.72 -0.02 -10.69
N ARG A 172 -4.94 -0.11 -10.13
CA ARG A 172 -5.64 1.01 -9.51
C ARG A 172 -5.61 0.92 -7.99
N PHE A 173 -5.78 2.09 -7.36
CA PHE A 173 -6.06 2.20 -5.93
C PHE A 173 -7.54 2.51 -5.73
N TRP A 174 -8.18 1.78 -4.78
CA TRP A 174 -9.62 1.85 -4.56
C TRP A 174 -9.94 2.18 -3.10
N GLN A 175 -11.01 2.94 -2.91
CA GLN A 175 -11.56 3.23 -1.58
C GLN A 175 -13.06 3.47 -1.70
N SER A 176 -13.85 2.94 -0.77
CA SER A 176 -15.32 3.11 -0.77
C SER A 176 -15.95 2.74 -2.13
N GLU A 177 -15.59 1.56 -2.64
CA GLU A 177 -16.06 0.92 -3.87
C GLU A 177 -15.82 1.76 -5.15
N ALA A 178 -14.97 2.77 -5.05
CA ALA A 178 -14.61 3.64 -6.17
C ALA A 178 -13.09 3.73 -6.37
N GLU A 179 -12.67 4.01 -7.60
CA GLU A 179 -11.27 4.35 -7.89
C GLU A 179 -10.91 5.66 -7.18
N ALA A 180 -9.76 5.71 -6.57
CA ALA A 180 -9.31 6.83 -5.76
C ALA A 180 -7.86 7.22 -6.08
N ASP A 181 -7.52 8.47 -5.78
CA ASP A 181 -6.16 8.96 -5.88
C ASP A 181 -5.25 8.30 -4.83
N TRP A 182 -4.00 8.11 -5.25
CA TRP A 182 -2.93 7.57 -4.42
C TRP A 182 -1.78 8.52 -4.26
#